data_e0d341ddfade7283e1bf943101463b67
#
_entry.id   e0d341ddfade7283e1bf943101463b67
#
_cell.length_a   1.000
_cell.length_b   1.000
_cell.length_c   1.000
_cell.angle_alpha   90.00
_cell.angle_beta   90.00
_cell.angle_gamma   90.00
#
_symmetry.space_group_name_H-M   'P 1'
#
loop_
_entity.id
_entity.type
_entity.pdbx_description
1 polymer ?
#
loop_
_entity_poly.entity_id
_entity_poly.type
_entity_poly.pdbx_seq_one_letter_code
_entity_poly.pdbx_strand_id
1 'polypeptide(L)'
;DIKKINETQDVKGIVGRATFPTVLENAGAANTDMIIAVTKNDETNMIICQLAHSLFDINKKIARIRSKEFLESKWSKLYNKSNLPIDVIISPEMEVAKSLFRKLEAPGALDNVPFADDKIKVLEVAVKKNCPIINIPLKKLTEKFPSFKANILGALRKDKFIFLKKNDQLLEGDKAYVVASTDQLTQILKAFGHEEKTAKKILIVGGGYIGLNLAKLLESNFEGARVKIIEKNKERAELIATELTSSIIICGDALDEEILKEANIEETETILALTNDDEDNIMVCVLAEKYSPTKRTIAIVNKSNYSLLQKSLNIDDLVNPRMTTVSRIMEHVHKGTIKTVYSLLDGEYEFIEAEILEKSELLNKSIKDSNLPDHTRIGAVLRKGKVNIPRSDFIFEKDDLVVFLAKRELLQEVESIFRLSSI
;
A
#
# COMPACT_ATOMS: atom_id res chain seq x y z
N ASP A 1 18.89 -2.88 -23.28
CA ASP A 1 17.67 -2.84 -22.50
C ASP A 1 16.65 -1.84 -23.04
N ILE A 2 17.03 -0.61 -23.43
CA ILE A 2 16.12 0.37 -24.05
C ILE A 2 15.55 -0.15 -25.38
N LYS A 3 16.35 -0.84 -26.19
CA LYS A 3 15.88 -1.44 -27.44
C LYS A 3 14.74 -2.44 -27.18
N LYS A 4 14.89 -3.31 -26.16
CA LYS A 4 13.86 -4.25 -25.75
C LYS A 4 12.58 -3.54 -25.28
N ILE A 5 12.73 -2.43 -24.53
CA ILE A 5 11.58 -1.63 -24.05
C ILE A 5 10.80 -1.06 -25.24
N ASN A 6 11.49 -0.49 -26.22
CA ASN A 6 10.87 0.03 -27.44
C ASN A 6 10.17 -1.04 -28.29
N GLU A 7 10.64 -2.28 -28.22
CA GLU A 7 10.06 -3.40 -28.97
C GLU A 7 8.85 -4.04 -28.27
N THR A 8 8.78 -3.93 -26.93
CA THR A 8 7.79 -4.65 -26.11
C THR A 8 6.74 -3.76 -25.46
N GLN A 9 6.97 -2.45 -25.40
CA GLN A 9 6.10 -1.48 -24.75
C GLN A 9 5.76 -0.33 -25.71
N ASP A 10 4.58 0.23 -25.57
CA ASP A 10 4.17 1.43 -26.31
C ASP A 10 4.77 2.71 -25.66
N VAL A 11 6.09 2.80 -25.70
CA VAL A 11 6.86 3.91 -25.14
C VAL A 11 8.06 4.25 -26.03
N LYS A 12 8.51 5.50 -26.00
CA LYS A 12 9.72 5.97 -26.69
C LYS A 12 10.91 5.94 -25.71
N GLY A 13 11.75 4.93 -25.81
CA GLY A 13 12.98 4.84 -25.03
C GLY A 13 14.11 5.65 -25.65
N ILE A 14 14.77 6.50 -24.86
CA ILE A 14 15.89 7.35 -25.27
C ILE A 14 17.12 7.01 -24.46
N VAL A 15 18.24 6.80 -25.14
CA VAL A 15 19.54 6.56 -24.50
C VAL A 15 20.22 7.88 -24.20
N GLY A 16 20.53 8.14 -22.92
CA GLY A 16 21.22 9.35 -22.52
C GLY A 16 21.26 9.56 -21.01
N ARG A 17 21.99 10.58 -20.59
CA ARG A 17 21.99 11.04 -19.19
C ARG A 17 20.88 12.08 -19.03
N ALA A 18 19.85 11.75 -18.26
CA ALA A 18 18.69 12.64 -18.05
C ALA A 18 19.03 13.96 -17.31
N THR A 19 20.24 14.12 -16.79
CA THR A 19 20.78 15.39 -16.26
C THR A 19 21.28 16.34 -17.34
N PHE A 20 21.23 15.94 -18.63
CA PHE A 20 21.58 16.81 -19.72
C PHE A 20 20.32 17.41 -20.34
N PRO A 21 20.19 18.76 -20.42
CA PRO A 21 19.00 19.41 -20.98
C PRO A 21 18.61 18.92 -22.36
N THR A 22 19.58 18.71 -23.26
CA THR A 22 19.35 18.20 -24.62
C THR A 22 18.73 16.80 -24.64
N VAL A 23 19.02 15.94 -23.64
CA VAL A 23 18.42 14.62 -23.55
C VAL A 23 16.93 14.73 -23.14
N LEU A 24 16.61 15.64 -22.20
CA LEU A 24 15.24 15.92 -21.80
C LEU A 24 14.45 16.56 -22.96
N GLU A 25 15.04 17.49 -23.67
CA GLU A 25 14.42 18.11 -24.86
C GLU A 25 14.10 17.05 -25.94
N ASN A 26 15.05 16.18 -26.27
CA ASN A 26 14.86 15.07 -27.19
C ASN A 26 13.80 14.05 -26.73
N ALA A 27 13.59 13.96 -25.43
CA ALA A 27 12.53 13.15 -24.83
C ALA A 27 11.15 13.81 -24.91
N GLY A 28 11.07 15.07 -25.37
CA GLY A 28 9.81 15.81 -25.48
C GLY A 28 9.39 16.53 -24.21
N ALA A 29 10.36 16.90 -23.35
CA ALA A 29 10.09 17.55 -22.07
C ALA A 29 9.24 18.83 -22.18
N ALA A 30 9.36 19.59 -23.28
CA ALA A 30 8.57 20.80 -23.51
C ALA A 30 7.05 20.56 -23.61
N ASN A 31 6.62 19.34 -23.93
CA ASN A 31 5.20 18.96 -24.06
C ASN A 31 4.79 17.92 -23.00
N THR A 32 5.49 17.90 -21.87
CA THR A 32 5.30 16.90 -20.83
C THR A 32 4.57 17.49 -19.62
N ASP A 33 3.49 16.87 -19.18
CA ASP A 33 2.72 17.27 -17.99
C ASP A 33 3.42 16.87 -16.68
N MET A 34 4.13 15.75 -16.70
CA MET A 34 4.72 15.14 -15.49
C MET A 34 6.06 14.50 -15.80
N ILE A 35 7.00 14.64 -14.86
CA ILE A 35 8.27 13.91 -14.89
C ILE A 35 8.41 13.01 -13.65
N ILE A 36 8.92 11.79 -13.86
CA ILE A 36 9.15 10.79 -12.81
C ILE A 36 10.63 10.43 -12.82
N ALA A 37 11.39 10.99 -11.87
CA ALA A 37 12.83 10.78 -11.72
C ALA A 37 13.09 9.64 -10.72
N VAL A 38 13.38 8.44 -11.22
CA VAL A 38 13.54 7.21 -10.42
C VAL A 38 14.87 6.49 -10.70
N THR A 39 15.91 7.24 -10.97
CA THR A 39 17.26 6.69 -11.15
C THR A 39 17.82 6.15 -9.83
N LYS A 40 18.98 5.52 -9.86
CA LYS A 40 19.62 4.96 -8.65
C LYS A 40 20.18 6.02 -7.68
N ASN A 41 20.37 7.27 -8.14
CA ASN A 41 21.06 8.31 -7.41
C ASN A 41 20.10 9.46 -7.09
N ASP A 42 20.01 9.85 -5.81
CA ASP A 42 19.07 10.84 -5.31
C ASP A 42 19.36 12.23 -5.89
N GLU A 43 20.64 12.65 -5.92
CA GLU A 43 21.07 13.93 -6.45
C GLU A 43 20.74 14.02 -7.95
N THR A 44 20.93 12.94 -8.69
CA THR A 44 20.52 12.86 -10.10
C THR A 44 19.02 13.11 -10.25
N ASN A 45 18.20 12.49 -9.40
CA ASN A 45 16.74 12.67 -9.44
C ASN A 45 16.33 14.11 -9.09
N MET A 46 17.02 14.73 -8.12
CA MET A 46 16.81 16.14 -7.76
C MET A 46 17.18 17.08 -8.92
N ILE A 47 18.31 16.86 -9.56
CA ILE A 47 18.75 17.66 -10.73
C ILE A 47 17.78 17.51 -11.90
N ILE A 48 17.29 16.31 -12.19
CA ILE A 48 16.28 16.09 -13.24
C ILE A 48 15.04 16.91 -12.97
N CYS A 49 14.51 16.91 -11.74
CA CYS A 49 13.34 17.70 -11.36
C CYS A 49 13.61 19.20 -11.44
N GLN A 50 14.82 19.65 -11.06
CA GLN A 50 15.21 21.06 -11.20
C GLN A 50 15.24 21.52 -12.66
N LEU A 51 15.85 20.74 -13.55
CA LEU A 51 15.89 21.03 -14.98
C LEU A 51 14.49 21.03 -15.61
N ALA A 52 13.67 20.06 -15.23
CA ALA A 52 12.28 19.95 -15.66
C ALA A 52 11.45 21.18 -15.30
N HIS A 53 11.68 21.76 -14.13
CA HIS A 53 11.04 22.99 -13.70
C HIS A 53 11.61 24.21 -14.44
N SER A 54 12.93 24.38 -14.41
CA SER A 54 13.58 25.62 -14.82
C SER A 54 13.64 25.84 -16.33
N LEU A 55 13.67 24.77 -17.12
CA LEU A 55 13.83 24.83 -18.58
C LEU A 55 12.55 24.47 -19.34
N PHE A 56 11.68 23.66 -18.77
CA PHE A 56 10.54 23.09 -19.48
C PHE A 56 9.20 23.36 -18.78
N ASP A 57 9.19 24.01 -17.61
CA ASP A 57 8.01 24.36 -16.81
C ASP A 57 7.06 23.18 -16.58
N ILE A 58 7.61 21.98 -16.36
CA ILE A 58 6.81 20.78 -16.13
C ILE A 58 6.08 20.91 -14.79
N ASN A 59 4.74 20.79 -14.83
CA ASN A 59 3.87 21.04 -13.69
C ASN A 59 4.11 20.08 -12.53
N LYS A 60 4.18 18.75 -12.79
CA LYS A 60 4.30 17.74 -11.73
C LYS A 60 5.63 16.99 -11.82
N LYS A 61 6.36 17.02 -10.71
CA LYS A 61 7.69 16.41 -10.60
C LYS A 61 7.72 15.44 -9.44
N ILE A 62 7.93 14.15 -9.75
CA ILE A 62 8.02 13.05 -8.78
C ILE A 62 9.48 12.61 -8.72
N ALA A 63 10.07 12.56 -7.55
CA ALA A 63 11.43 12.11 -7.36
C ALA A 63 11.51 10.95 -6.36
N ARG A 64 12.31 9.94 -6.71
CA ARG A 64 12.76 8.92 -5.77
C ARG A 64 13.91 9.46 -4.94
N ILE A 65 13.75 9.49 -3.61
CA ILE A 65 14.77 9.90 -2.64
C ILE A 65 14.88 8.82 -1.57
N ARG A 66 16.05 8.26 -1.37
CA ARG A 66 16.34 7.16 -0.45
C ARG A 66 17.05 7.60 0.82
N SER A 67 17.95 8.58 0.69
CA SER A 67 18.76 9.03 1.80
C SER A 67 17.90 9.74 2.84
N LYS A 68 18.01 9.28 4.09
CA LYS A 68 17.33 9.89 5.23
C LYS A 68 17.74 11.33 5.45
N GLU A 69 18.99 11.66 5.15
CA GLU A 69 19.51 13.02 5.32
C GLU A 69 18.68 14.05 4.56
N PHE A 70 18.17 13.68 3.38
CA PHE A 70 17.29 14.53 2.60
C PHE A 70 15.82 14.51 3.05
N LEU A 71 15.40 13.49 3.81
CA LEU A 71 14.00 13.27 4.20
C LEU A 71 13.66 13.77 5.61
N GLU A 72 14.64 14.24 6.38
CA GLU A 72 14.41 14.78 7.70
C GLU A 72 13.51 16.03 7.66
N SER A 73 12.56 16.10 8.57
CA SER A 73 11.57 17.19 8.65
C SER A 73 12.19 18.58 8.76
N LYS A 74 13.39 18.71 9.36
CA LYS A 74 14.13 19.98 9.44
C LYS A 74 14.51 20.54 8.06
N TRP A 75 14.63 19.68 7.04
CA TRP A 75 14.95 20.04 5.66
C TRP A 75 13.71 20.16 4.75
N SER A 76 12.51 20.03 5.27
CA SER A 76 11.25 20.10 4.49
C SER A 76 11.13 21.36 3.64
N LYS A 77 11.72 22.49 4.10
CA LYS A 77 11.78 23.74 3.35
C LYS A 77 12.61 23.67 2.06
N LEU A 78 13.42 22.62 1.89
CA LEU A 78 14.19 22.41 0.66
C LEU A 78 13.24 22.14 -0.53
N TYR A 79 12.14 21.40 -0.28
CA TYR A 79 11.22 20.93 -1.32
C TYR A 79 10.08 21.92 -1.56
N ASN A 80 10.34 22.89 -2.41
CA ASN A 80 9.37 23.89 -2.86
C ASN A 80 9.78 24.45 -4.22
N LYS A 81 8.88 25.18 -4.87
CA LYS A 81 9.09 25.74 -6.22
C LYS A 81 10.28 26.69 -6.33
N SER A 82 10.67 27.34 -5.24
CA SER A 82 11.77 28.31 -5.23
C SER A 82 13.15 27.69 -4.96
N ASN A 83 13.20 26.49 -4.36
CA ASN A 83 14.45 25.79 -4.02
C ASN A 83 14.62 24.54 -4.89
N LEU A 84 14.16 23.37 -4.41
CA LEU A 84 14.10 22.12 -5.18
C LEU A 84 12.65 21.83 -5.51
N PRO A 85 12.22 22.02 -6.75
CA PRO A 85 10.83 21.90 -7.17
C PRO A 85 10.42 20.44 -7.36
N ILE A 86 10.31 19.69 -6.27
CA ILE A 86 9.84 18.33 -6.23
C ILE A 86 8.47 18.35 -5.57
N ASP A 87 7.44 17.94 -6.31
CA ASP A 87 6.06 17.95 -5.83
C ASP A 87 5.74 16.70 -5.01
N VAL A 88 6.37 15.56 -5.36
CA VAL A 88 6.18 14.30 -4.67
C VAL A 88 7.52 13.58 -4.48
N ILE A 89 7.82 13.24 -3.25
CA ILE A 89 8.98 12.42 -2.90
C ILE A 89 8.52 11.00 -2.61
N ILE A 90 9.17 10.02 -3.23
CA ILE A 90 8.93 8.60 -2.99
C ILE A 90 10.20 7.98 -2.41
N SER A 91 10.08 7.46 -1.20
CA SER A 91 11.10 6.62 -0.57
C SER A 91 10.63 5.15 -0.61
N PRO A 92 11.17 4.34 -1.54
CA PRO A 92 10.75 2.95 -1.70
C PRO A 92 10.83 2.16 -0.39
N GLU A 93 11.90 2.35 0.36
CA GLU A 93 12.15 1.63 1.60
C GLU A 93 11.12 2.00 2.69
N MET A 94 10.71 3.26 2.76
CA MET A 94 9.66 3.71 3.66
C MET A 94 8.28 3.18 3.23
N GLU A 95 7.97 3.18 1.94
CA GLU A 95 6.69 2.66 1.45
C GLU A 95 6.55 1.16 1.67
N VAL A 96 7.63 0.39 1.52
CA VAL A 96 7.66 -1.04 1.85
C VAL A 96 7.50 -1.24 3.35
N ALA A 97 8.20 -0.46 4.20
CA ALA A 97 8.06 -0.53 5.65
C ALA A 97 6.62 -0.23 6.10
N LYS A 98 5.98 0.78 5.53
CA LYS A 98 4.56 1.10 5.78
C LYS A 98 3.63 -0.04 5.33
N SER A 99 3.89 -0.65 4.18
CA SER A 99 3.11 -1.80 3.69
C SER A 99 3.22 -2.99 4.63
N LEU A 100 4.43 -3.30 5.10
CA LEU A 100 4.66 -4.36 6.10
C LEU A 100 3.99 -4.04 7.44
N PHE A 101 4.08 -2.80 7.90
CA PHE A 101 3.42 -2.35 9.13
C PHE A 101 1.90 -2.56 9.05
N ARG A 102 1.25 -2.16 7.95
CA ARG A 102 -0.19 -2.38 7.74
C ARG A 102 -0.57 -3.86 7.79
N LYS A 103 0.27 -4.75 7.22
CA LYS A 103 0.05 -6.21 7.31
C LYS A 103 0.11 -6.73 8.75
N LEU A 104 0.93 -6.12 9.60
CA LEU A 104 1.02 -6.48 11.02
C LEU A 104 -0.18 -5.95 11.83
N GLU A 105 -0.72 -4.79 11.47
CA GLU A 105 -1.92 -4.21 12.11
C GLU A 105 -3.19 -5.05 11.90
N ALA A 106 -3.32 -5.69 10.74
CA ALA A 106 -4.51 -6.43 10.33
C ALA A 106 -4.19 -7.91 10.04
N PRO A 107 -3.83 -8.72 11.05
CA PRO A 107 -3.58 -10.13 10.84
C PRO A 107 -4.85 -10.82 10.34
N GLY A 108 -4.72 -11.59 9.25
CA GLY A 108 -5.86 -12.22 8.56
C GLY A 108 -6.37 -11.44 7.35
N ALA A 109 -6.07 -10.14 7.21
CA ALA A 109 -6.26 -9.46 5.93
C ALA A 109 -5.09 -9.79 4.98
N LEU A 110 -5.41 -9.98 3.70
CA LEU A 110 -4.41 -10.12 2.64
C LEU A 110 -3.77 -8.75 2.34
N ASP A 111 -4.60 -7.70 2.35
CA ASP A 111 -4.15 -6.32 2.26
C ASP A 111 -5.01 -5.39 3.12
N ASN A 112 -4.46 -4.23 3.48
CA ASN A 112 -5.07 -3.22 4.33
C ASN A 112 -4.61 -1.84 3.87
N VAL A 113 -5.45 -1.15 3.11
CA VAL A 113 -5.11 0.12 2.48
C VAL A 113 -5.82 1.28 3.18
N PRO A 114 -5.08 2.28 3.68
CA PRO A 114 -5.65 3.43 4.35
C PRO A 114 -6.20 4.46 3.35
N PHE A 115 -7.33 5.06 3.72
CA PHE A 115 -7.96 6.20 3.07
C PHE A 115 -8.39 7.22 4.14
N ALA A 116 -8.65 8.45 3.74
CA ALA A 116 -9.16 9.51 4.61
C ALA A 116 -8.30 9.71 5.87
N ASP A 117 -6.99 9.90 5.69
CA ASP A 117 -6.01 10.03 6.78
C ASP A 117 -6.10 8.88 7.78
N ASP A 118 -6.14 7.66 7.27
CA ASP A 118 -6.21 6.40 8.03
C ASP A 118 -7.53 6.16 8.80
N LYS A 119 -8.57 6.95 8.59
CA LYS A 119 -9.87 6.76 9.23
C LYS A 119 -10.73 5.70 8.55
N ILE A 120 -10.52 5.48 7.25
CA ILE A 120 -11.19 4.46 6.44
C ILE A 120 -10.15 3.45 5.97
N LYS A 121 -10.48 2.18 6.01
CA LYS A 121 -9.64 1.09 5.49
C LYS A 121 -10.38 0.34 4.39
N VAL A 122 -9.64 0.00 3.35
CA VAL A 122 -10.03 -1.00 2.36
C VAL A 122 -9.26 -2.26 2.67
N LEU A 123 -9.98 -3.33 2.97
CA LEU A 123 -9.42 -4.64 3.30
C LEU A 123 -9.62 -5.61 2.15
N GLU A 124 -8.60 -6.38 1.82
CA GLU A 124 -8.71 -7.61 1.05
C GLU A 124 -8.70 -8.78 2.03
N VAL A 125 -9.78 -9.56 2.09
CA VAL A 125 -9.91 -10.66 3.06
C VAL A 125 -10.24 -11.96 2.34
N ALA A 126 -9.46 -13.01 2.60
CA ALA A 126 -9.72 -14.34 2.06
C ALA A 126 -10.94 -14.99 2.73
N VAL A 127 -11.87 -15.51 1.93
CA VAL A 127 -13.03 -16.24 2.41
C VAL A 127 -12.69 -17.73 2.48
N LYS A 128 -12.35 -18.21 3.68
CA LYS A 128 -12.04 -19.61 3.96
C LYS A 128 -13.32 -20.42 4.22
N LYS A 129 -13.25 -21.74 4.17
CA LYS A 129 -14.36 -22.65 4.41
C LYS A 129 -15.10 -22.43 5.73
N ASN A 130 -14.36 -22.05 6.77
CA ASN A 130 -14.88 -21.78 8.11
C ASN A 130 -15.30 -20.32 8.34
N CYS A 131 -15.38 -19.50 7.29
CA CYS A 131 -15.78 -18.10 7.38
C CYS A 131 -17.26 -18.00 7.85
N PRO A 132 -17.54 -17.32 9.00
CA PRO A 132 -18.89 -17.23 9.55
C PRO A 132 -19.93 -16.57 8.63
N ILE A 133 -19.50 -15.67 7.75
CA ILE A 133 -20.39 -14.93 6.85
C ILE A 133 -20.52 -15.56 5.45
N ILE A 134 -19.90 -16.74 5.23
CA ILE A 134 -20.01 -17.47 3.96
C ILE A 134 -21.47 -17.88 3.67
N ASN A 135 -21.86 -17.88 2.40
CA ASN A 135 -23.20 -18.31 1.95
C ASN A 135 -24.36 -17.50 2.58
N ILE A 136 -24.11 -16.33 3.13
CA ILE A 136 -25.13 -15.43 3.65
C ILE A 136 -25.33 -14.28 2.66
N PRO A 137 -26.57 -14.04 2.18
CA PRO A 137 -26.85 -12.86 1.35
C PRO A 137 -26.47 -11.56 2.05
N LEU A 138 -25.79 -10.64 1.35
CA LEU A 138 -25.25 -9.41 1.95
C LEU A 138 -26.32 -8.60 2.69
N LYS A 139 -27.57 -8.56 2.19
CA LYS A 139 -28.69 -7.87 2.86
C LYS A 139 -28.99 -8.39 4.26
N LYS A 140 -28.64 -9.65 4.59
CA LYS A 140 -28.87 -10.27 5.90
C LYS A 140 -27.67 -10.19 6.83
N LEU A 141 -26.51 -9.66 6.36
CA LEU A 141 -25.30 -9.59 7.19
C LEU A 141 -25.50 -8.70 8.42
N THR A 142 -26.08 -7.52 8.26
CA THR A 142 -26.31 -6.59 9.37
C THR A 142 -27.29 -7.15 10.41
N GLU A 143 -28.26 -7.98 9.99
CA GLU A 143 -29.20 -8.64 10.92
C GLU A 143 -28.52 -9.74 11.73
N LYS A 144 -27.69 -10.57 11.05
CA LYS A 144 -26.98 -11.68 11.70
C LYS A 144 -25.75 -11.25 12.48
N PHE A 145 -25.08 -10.19 12.02
CA PHE A 145 -23.87 -9.62 12.61
C PHE A 145 -24.06 -8.12 12.86
N PRO A 146 -24.76 -7.69 13.93
CA PRO A 146 -25.04 -6.27 14.19
C PRO A 146 -23.79 -5.41 14.37
N SER A 147 -22.66 -6.02 14.77
CA SER A 147 -21.36 -5.36 14.89
C SER A 147 -20.65 -5.17 13.56
N PHE A 148 -21.12 -5.81 12.47
CA PHE A 148 -20.53 -5.69 11.14
C PHE A 148 -20.91 -4.35 10.49
N LYS A 149 -20.11 -3.33 10.75
CA LYS A 149 -20.29 -1.98 10.19
C LYS A 149 -19.31 -1.74 9.05
N ALA A 150 -19.57 -2.39 7.92
CA ALA A 150 -18.74 -2.31 6.71
C ALA A 150 -19.57 -2.50 5.45
N ASN A 151 -19.04 -2.03 4.31
CA ASN A 151 -19.54 -2.36 2.99
C ASN A 151 -18.62 -3.37 2.30
N ILE A 152 -19.19 -4.49 1.83
CA ILE A 152 -18.52 -5.42 0.93
C ILE A 152 -18.85 -4.98 -0.51
N LEU A 153 -17.88 -4.43 -1.22
CA LEU A 153 -18.11 -3.84 -2.53
C LEU A 153 -18.00 -4.84 -3.68
N GLY A 154 -17.17 -5.85 -3.50
CA GLY A 154 -16.96 -6.89 -4.49
C GLY A 154 -16.11 -8.02 -3.95
N ALA A 155 -15.88 -9.00 -4.81
CA ALA A 155 -15.00 -10.12 -4.53
C ALA A 155 -14.24 -10.53 -5.80
N LEU A 156 -13.00 -10.96 -5.63
CA LEU A 156 -12.25 -11.67 -6.65
C LEU A 156 -12.58 -13.15 -6.54
N ARG A 157 -13.23 -13.69 -7.57
CA ARG A 157 -13.67 -15.10 -7.67
C ARG A 157 -13.07 -15.73 -8.92
N LYS A 158 -12.21 -16.73 -8.78
CA LYS A 158 -11.53 -17.39 -9.92
C LYS A 158 -10.89 -16.36 -10.87
N ASP A 159 -10.11 -15.45 -10.30
CA ASP A 159 -9.39 -14.37 -10.99
C ASP A 159 -10.25 -13.35 -11.75
N LYS A 160 -11.58 -13.34 -11.48
CA LYS A 160 -12.50 -12.32 -12.00
C LYS A 160 -13.10 -11.50 -10.89
N PHE A 161 -13.09 -10.19 -11.05
CA PHE A 161 -13.73 -9.29 -10.10
C PHE A 161 -15.25 -9.28 -10.33
N ILE A 162 -16.00 -9.39 -9.24
CA ILE A 162 -17.47 -9.40 -9.22
C ILE A 162 -17.95 -8.31 -8.27
N PHE A 163 -18.71 -7.33 -8.80
CA PHE A 163 -19.44 -6.39 -7.96
C PHE A 163 -20.60 -7.11 -7.28
N LEU A 164 -20.55 -7.22 -5.97
CA LEU A 164 -21.58 -7.93 -5.21
C LEU A 164 -22.82 -7.02 -5.00
N LYS A 165 -23.99 -7.61 -5.23
CA LYS A 165 -25.29 -6.97 -4.99
C LYS A 165 -25.88 -7.47 -3.66
N LYS A 166 -26.92 -6.81 -3.15
CA LYS A 166 -27.57 -7.14 -1.87
C LYS A 166 -28.04 -8.57 -1.70
N ASN A 167 -28.36 -9.27 -2.80
CA ASN A 167 -28.80 -10.67 -2.78
C ASN A 167 -27.64 -11.66 -2.98
N ASP A 168 -26.47 -11.19 -3.39
CA ASP A 168 -25.31 -12.03 -3.59
C ASP A 168 -24.70 -12.44 -2.24
N GLN A 169 -23.86 -13.46 -2.30
CA GLN A 169 -23.19 -14.03 -1.13
C GLN A 169 -21.71 -14.29 -1.45
N LEU A 170 -20.90 -14.27 -0.42
CA LEU A 170 -19.51 -14.70 -0.50
C LEU A 170 -19.44 -16.21 -0.55
N LEU A 171 -18.51 -16.74 -1.33
CA LEU A 171 -18.26 -18.18 -1.48
C LEU A 171 -16.83 -18.51 -0.99
N GLU A 172 -16.61 -19.78 -0.67
CA GLU A 172 -15.26 -20.27 -0.35
C GLU A 172 -14.30 -20.00 -1.52
N GLY A 173 -13.11 -19.50 -1.19
CA GLY A 173 -12.07 -19.13 -2.16
C GLY A 173 -12.19 -17.72 -2.72
N ASP A 174 -13.25 -16.99 -2.41
CA ASP A 174 -13.32 -15.56 -2.75
C ASP A 174 -12.27 -14.76 -1.97
N LYS A 175 -11.79 -13.66 -2.59
CA LYS A 175 -11.11 -12.58 -1.86
C LYS A 175 -12.07 -11.40 -1.81
N ALA A 176 -12.61 -11.11 -0.64
CA ALA A 176 -13.61 -10.05 -0.45
C ALA A 176 -12.92 -8.69 -0.28
N TYR A 177 -13.45 -7.66 -0.92
CA TYR A 177 -13.04 -6.27 -0.75
C TYR A 177 -14.03 -5.53 0.13
N VAL A 178 -13.56 -5.15 1.32
CA VAL A 178 -14.39 -4.62 2.40
C VAL A 178 -13.92 -3.22 2.76
N VAL A 179 -14.85 -2.27 2.83
CA VAL A 179 -14.56 -0.89 3.24
C VAL A 179 -15.19 -0.63 4.60
N ALA A 180 -14.39 -0.13 5.53
CA ALA A 180 -14.80 0.10 6.91
C ALA A 180 -14.04 1.23 7.57
N SER A 181 -14.52 1.64 8.74
CA SER A 181 -13.78 2.51 9.66
C SER A 181 -12.64 1.74 10.34
N THR A 182 -11.51 2.40 10.56
CA THR A 182 -10.31 1.80 11.16
C THR A 182 -10.56 1.15 12.52
N ASP A 183 -11.42 1.74 13.35
CA ASP A 183 -11.82 1.19 14.66
C ASP A 183 -12.63 -0.12 14.58
N GLN A 184 -13.14 -0.48 13.39
CA GLN A 184 -13.94 -1.69 13.18
C GLN A 184 -13.13 -2.90 12.66
N LEU A 185 -11.83 -2.73 12.36
CA LEU A 185 -10.98 -3.76 11.74
C LEU A 185 -11.08 -5.13 12.43
N THR A 186 -10.84 -5.17 13.74
CA THR A 186 -10.85 -6.42 14.52
C THR A 186 -12.22 -7.11 14.45
N GLN A 187 -13.31 -6.36 14.49
CA GLN A 187 -14.67 -6.92 14.44
C GLN A 187 -15.00 -7.48 13.05
N ILE A 188 -14.51 -6.83 12.01
CA ILE A 188 -14.70 -7.27 10.63
C ILE A 188 -13.89 -8.54 10.39
N LEU A 189 -12.63 -8.59 10.78
CA LEU A 189 -11.79 -9.78 10.64
C LEU A 189 -12.39 -10.97 11.39
N LYS A 190 -12.93 -10.77 12.60
CA LYS A 190 -13.67 -11.81 13.34
C LYS A 190 -14.90 -12.31 12.58
N ALA A 191 -15.66 -11.43 11.92
CA ALA A 191 -16.80 -11.83 11.10
C ALA A 191 -16.38 -12.70 9.90
N PHE A 192 -15.15 -12.54 9.40
CA PHE A 192 -14.56 -13.41 8.40
C PHE A 192 -13.93 -14.69 8.98
N GLY A 193 -13.93 -14.86 10.31
CA GLY A 193 -13.36 -16.03 10.99
C GLY A 193 -11.87 -15.88 11.30
N HIS A 194 -11.34 -14.66 11.26
CA HIS A 194 -9.99 -14.35 11.66
C HIS A 194 -9.99 -13.88 13.12
N GLU A 195 -9.47 -14.73 14.00
CA GLU A 195 -9.33 -14.47 15.44
C GLU A 195 -7.86 -14.30 15.85
N GLU A 196 -6.98 -14.20 14.85
CA GLU A 196 -5.56 -14.01 15.07
C GLU A 196 -5.32 -12.73 15.88
N LYS A 197 -4.59 -12.87 16.98
CA LYS A 197 -4.16 -11.73 17.77
C LYS A 197 -3.06 -10.98 17.01
N THR A 198 -3.04 -9.68 17.15
CA THR A 198 -1.94 -8.86 16.66
C THR A 198 -0.63 -9.33 17.31
N ALA A 199 0.34 -9.74 16.50
CA ALA A 199 1.61 -10.25 16.99
C ALA A 199 2.38 -9.16 17.74
N LYS A 200 2.86 -9.49 18.94
CA LYS A 200 3.66 -8.57 19.76
C LYS A 200 5.15 -8.91 19.74
N LYS A 201 5.50 -10.19 19.57
CA LYS A 201 6.88 -10.65 19.49
C LYS A 201 7.30 -10.77 18.04
N ILE A 202 8.03 -9.78 17.56
CA ILE A 202 8.37 -9.59 16.15
C ILE A 202 9.88 -9.73 15.97
N LEU A 203 10.30 -10.61 15.07
CA LEU A 203 11.70 -10.77 14.66
C LEU A 203 11.87 -10.23 13.23
N ILE A 204 12.72 -9.25 13.07
CA ILE A 204 13.13 -8.70 11.78
C ILE A 204 14.52 -9.24 11.45
N VAL A 205 14.68 -9.83 10.28
CA VAL A 205 15.97 -10.25 9.73
C VAL A 205 16.39 -9.27 8.66
N GLY A 206 17.47 -8.54 8.89
CA GLY A 206 17.99 -7.47 8.07
C GLY A 206 17.74 -6.08 8.64
N GLY A 207 18.80 -5.44 9.15
CA GLY A 207 18.81 -4.07 9.68
C GLY A 207 19.03 -3.01 8.60
N GLY A 208 18.71 -3.31 7.34
CA GLY A 208 18.72 -2.36 6.22
C GLY A 208 17.73 -1.20 6.42
N TYR A 209 17.55 -0.38 5.39
CA TYR A 209 16.63 0.76 5.49
C TYR A 209 15.16 0.34 5.70
N ILE A 210 14.71 -0.77 5.10
CA ILE A 210 13.35 -1.28 5.28
C ILE A 210 13.16 -1.74 6.73
N GLY A 211 14.05 -2.62 7.24
CA GLY A 211 13.97 -3.17 8.59
C GLY A 211 14.02 -2.08 9.66
N LEU A 212 14.94 -1.12 9.53
CA LEU A 212 15.05 0.00 10.45
C LEU A 212 13.79 0.89 10.44
N ASN A 213 13.26 1.23 9.26
CA ASN A 213 12.05 2.05 9.18
C ASN A 213 10.84 1.32 9.74
N LEU A 214 10.72 0.01 9.48
CA LEU A 214 9.66 -0.80 10.07
C LEU A 214 9.76 -0.85 11.59
N ALA A 215 10.97 -1.07 12.13
CA ALA A 215 11.18 -1.07 13.59
C ALA A 215 10.78 0.27 14.22
N LYS A 216 11.15 1.41 13.61
CA LYS A 216 10.72 2.75 14.06
C LYS A 216 9.21 2.92 14.04
N LEU A 217 8.53 2.44 12.99
CA LEU A 217 7.07 2.47 12.93
C LEU A 217 6.44 1.63 14.04
N LEU A 218 7.00 0.45 14.31
CA LEU A 218 6.53 -0.44 15.38
C LEU A 218 6.73 0.18 16.77
N GLU A 219 7.90 0.76 17.04
CA GLU A 219 8.18 1.44 18.31
C GLU A 219 7.24 2.61 18.56
N SER A 220 6.89 3.36 17.50
CA SER A 220 6.09 4.59 17.63
C SER A 220 4.59 4.34 17.67
N ASN A 221 4.08 3.30 16.97
CA ASN A 221 2.66 3.18 16.69
C ASN A 221 2.05 1.83 17.14
N PHE A 222 2.86 0.89 17.64
CA PHE A 222 2.40 -0.47 17.93
C PHE A 222 2.55 -0.79 19.42
N GLU A 223 1.51 -0.55 20.19
CA GLU A 223 1.55 -0.68 21.65
C GLU A 223 1.90 -2.10 22.10
N GLY A 224 2.96 -2.21 22.88
CA GLY A 224 3.45 -3.48 23.44
C GLY A 224 4.21 -4.37 22.46
N ALA A 225 4.61 -3.86 21.30
CA ALA A 225 5.50 -4.58 20.40
C ALA A 225 6.88 -4.80 21.03
N ARG A 226 7.39 -6.02 20.89
CA ARG A 226 8.75 -6.42 21.29
C ARG A 226 9.48 -6.81 20.01
N VAL A 227 10.30 -5.91 19.52
CA VAL A 227 11.01 -6.06 18.25
C VAL A 227 12.44 -6.50 18.51
N LYS A 228 12.87 -7.55 17.82
CA LYS A 228 14.28 -7.94 17.71
C LYS A 228 14.71 -7.83 16.25
N ILE A 229 15.97 -7.44 16.03
CA ILE A 229 16.54 -7.34 14.68
C ILE A 229 17.83 -8.15 14.64
N ILE A 230 17.95 -9.07 13.71
CA ILE A 230 19.21 -9.74 13.37
C ILE A 230 19.84 -8.98 12.21
N GLU A 231 21.07 -8.51 12.37
CA GLU A 231 21.86 -7.84 11.32
C GLU A 231 23.26 -8.46 11.24
N LYS A 232 23.65 -8.90 10.04
CA LYS A 232 24.92 -9.61 9.82
C LYS A 232 26.14 -8.67 9.87
N ASN A 233 25.98 -7.44 9.42
CA ASN A 233 27.05 -6.45 9.40
C ASN A 233 27.14 -5.76 10.76
N LYS A 234 28.32 -5.88 11.44
CA LYS A 234 28.55 -5.34 12.77
C LYS A 234 28.41 -3.82 12.83
N GLU A 235 29.02 -3.09 11.89
CA GLU A 235 28.95 -1.62 11.86
C GLU A 235 27.50 -1.15 11.68
N ARG A 236 26.75 -1.87 10.86
CA ARG A 236 25.33 -1.60 10.64
C ARG A 236 24.49 -1.89 11.89
N ALA A 237 24.75 -3.00 12.55
CA ALA A 237 24.08 -3.37 13.81
C ALA A 237 24.32 -2.30 14.90
N GLU A 238 25.57 -1.83 15.06
CA GLU A 238 25.92 -0.76 15.99
C GLU A 238 25.19 0.56 15.63
N LEU A 239 25.14 0.92 14.33
CA LEU A 239 24.45 2.13 13.87
C LEU A 239 22.94 2.07 14.19
N ILE A 240 22.26 0.99 13.82
CA ILE A 240 20.80 0.90 14.06
C ILE A 240 20.45 0.84 15.54
N ALA A 241 21.34 0.31 16.38
CA ALA A 241 21.18 0.31 17.83
C ALA A 241 21.16 1.73 18.42
N THR A 242 21.82 2.69 17.78
CA THR A 242 21.76 4.12 18.20
C THR A 242 20.48 4.83 17.73
N GLU A 243 19.81 4.29 16.72
CA GLU A 243 18.62 4.90 16.13
C GLU A 243 17.27 4.37 16.69
N LEU A 244 17.32 3.25 17.42
CA LEU A 244 16.16 2.58 18.00
C LEU A 244 16.17 2.71 19.52
N THR A 245 14.98 2.75 20.13
CA THR A 245 14.82 3.04 21.56
C THR A 245 14.50 1.80 22.38
N SER A 246 13.76 0.86 21.83
CA SER A 246 13.27 -0.33 22.55
C SER A 246 13.54 -1.65 21.85
N SER A 247 13.95 -1.61 20.58
CA SER A 247 14.28 -2.83 19.81
C SER A 247 15.64 -3.40 20.21
N ILE A 248 15.73 -4.72 20.27
CA ILE A 248 16.97 -5.44 20.58
C ILE A 248 17.68 -5.82 19.29
N ILE A 249 18.95 -5.46 19.16
CA ILE A 249 19.77 -5.76 18.00
C ILE A 249 20.70 -6.93 18.30
N ILE A 250 20.69 -7.93 17.43
CA ILE A 250 21.54 -9.12 17.49
C ILE A 250 22.44 -9.09 16.26
N CYS A 251 23.75 -9.11 16.47
CA CYS A 251 24.74 -9.12 15.39
C CYS A 251 25.06 -10.57 15.02
N GLY A 252 24.63 -11.03 13.83
CA GLY A 252 24.92 -12.38 13.37
C GLY A 252 24.22 -12.73 12.06
N ASP A 253 24.51 -13.92 11.55
CA ASP A 253 23.85 -14.47 10.37
C ASP A 253 22.55 -15.18 10.79
N ALA A 254 21.42 -14.77 10.23
CA ALA A 254 20.11 -15.36 10.53
C ALA A 254 19.95 -16.80 9.98
N LEU A 255 20.87 -17.29 9.16
CA LEU A 255 20.90 -18.67 8.73
C LEU A 255 21.62 -19.58 9.75
N ASP A 256 22.27 -18.98 10.75
CA ASP A 256 22.89 -19.70 11.86
C ASP A 256 21.84 -20.01 12.93
N GLU A 257 21.76 -21.29 13.30
CA GLU A 257 20.80 -21.78 14.31
C GLU A 257 21.04 -21.18 15.71
N GLU A 258 22.30 -20.93 16.08
CA GLU A 258 22.64 -20.33 17.38
C GLU A 258 22.14 -18.88 17.46
N ILE A 259 22.29 -18.11 16.39
CA ILE A 259 21.78 -16.74 16.29
C ILE A 259 20.25 -16.69 16.35
N LEU A 260 19.57 -17.63 15.67
CA LEU A 260 18.11 -17.74 15.75
C LEU A 260 17.63 -18.09 17.16
N LYS A 261 18.36 -18.95 17.88
CA LYS A 261 18.07 -19.27 19.28
C LYS A 261 18.33 -18.07 20.21
N GLU A 262 19.42 -17.33 20.03
CA GLU A 262 19.68 -16.07 20.75
C GLU A 262 18.55 -15.06 20.52
N ALA A 263 18.03 -14.97 19.31
CA ALA A 263 16.87 -14.16 18.98
C ALA A 263 15.58 -14.67 19.64
N ASN A 264 15.60 -15.84 20.26
CA ASN A 264 14.45 -16.51 20.87
C ASN A 264 13.35 -16.81 19.85
N ILE A 265 13.76 -17.43 18.75
CA ILE A 265 12.88 -17.74 17.62
C ILE A 265 11.65 -18.55 18.05
N GLU A 266 11.79 -19.42 19.03
CA GLU A 266 10.69 -20.28 19.51
C GLU A 266 9.51 -19.47 20.07
N GLU A 267 9.77 -18.33 20.70
CA GLU A 267 8.73 -17.46 21.26
C GLU A 267 8.27 -16.36 20.29
N THR A 268 8.92 -16.22 19.15
CA THR A 268 8.57 -15.22 18.13
C THR A 268 7.22 -15.55 17.52
N GLU A 269 6.35 -14.55 17.33
CA GLU A 269 5.02 -14.71 16.75
C GLU A 269 5.01 -14.39 15.24
N THR A 270 5.82 -13.41 14.82
CA THR A 270 5.97 -13.06 13.41
C THR A 270 7.44 -12.81 13.05
N ILE A 271 7.86 -13.35 11.92
CA ILE A 271 9.20 -13.17 11.36
C ILE A 271 9.09 -12.45 10.03
N LEU A 272 9.92 -11.41 9.89
CA LEU A 272 10.03 -10.64 8.65
C LEU A 272 11.48 -10.74 8.13
N ALA A 273 11.66 -11.39 6.99
CA ALA A 273 12.95 -11.50 6.31
C ALA A 273 13.08 -10.37 5.27
N LEU A 274 13.92 -9.37 5.60
CA LEU A 274 14.00 -8.08 4.92
C LEU A 274 15.44 -7.76 4.46
N THR A 275 16.24 -8.79 4.18
CA THR A 275 17.59 -8.61 3.65
C THR A 275 17.56 -8.22 2.17
N ASN A 276 18.72 -7.94 1.59
CA ASN A 276 18.85 -7.66 0.15
C ASN A 276 18.90 -8.95 -0.70
N ASP A 277 18.95 -10.12 -0.09
CA ASP A 277 19.04 -11.41 -0.75
C ASP A 277 17.71 -12.15 -0.68
N ASP A 278 17.11 -12.42 -1.83
CA ASP A 278 15.80 -13.08 -1.94
C ASP A 278 15.85 -14.52 -1.42
N GLU A 279 16.95 -15.22 -1.68
CA GLU A 279 17.18 -16.61 -1.30
C GLU A 279 17.34 -16.71 0.22
N ASP A 280 18.12 -15.84 0.85
CA ASP A 280 18.27 -15.77 2.30
C ASP A 280 16.92 -15.47 2.97
N ASN A 281 16.15 -14.55 2.41
CA ASN A 281 14.82 -14.19 2.94
C ASN A 281 13.86 -15.39 2.93
N ILE A 282 13.84 -16.14 1.85
CA ILE A 282 13.04 -17.37 1.73
C ILE A 282 13.55 -18.42 2.73
N MET A 283 14.87 -18.64 2.79
CA MET A 283 15.46 -19.67 3.66
C MET A 283 15.20 -19.38 5.13
N VAL A 284 15.31 -18.14 5.57
CA VAL A 284 14.96 -17.73 6.95
C VAL A 284 13.51 -18.08 7.27
N CYS A 285 12.56 -17.79 6.36
CA CYS A 285 11.15 -18.14 6.57
C CYS A 285 10.95 -19.66 6.67
N VAL A 286 11.61 -20.44 5.82
CA VAL A 286 11.55 -21.92 5.87
C VAL A 286 12.15 -22.46 7.17
N LEU A 287 13.28 -21.91 7.63
CA LEU A 287 13.87 -22.27 8.92
C LEU A 287 12.93 -21.93 10.09
N ALA A 288 12.28 -20.77 10.03
CA ALA A 288 11.33 -20.33 11.04
C ALA A 288 10.15 -21.30 11.19
N GLU A 289 9.61 -21.79 10.08
CA GLU A 289 8.52 -22.79 10.05
C GLU A 289 8.93 -24.07 10.80
N LYS A 290 10.19 -24.49 10.68
CA LYS A 290 10.72 -25.66 11.40
C LYS A 290 10.64 -25.51 12.93
N TYR A 291 10.83 -24.30 13.46
CA TYR A 291 10.79 -24.05 14.90
C TYR A 291 9.37 -23.90 15.44
N SER A 292 8.44 -23.41 14.63
CA SER A 292 7.01 -23.34 14.99
C SER A 292 6.15 -23.10 13.74
N PRO A 293 5.28 -24.06 13.37
CA PRO A 293 4.39 -23.92 12.23
C PRO A 293 3.24 -22.91 12.45
N THR A 294 3.13 -22.34 13.65
CA THR A 294 2.10 -21.33 13.96
C THR A 294 2.59 -19.91 13.81
N LYS A 295 3.86 -19.72 13.46
CA LYS A 295 4.44 -18.39 13.22
C LYS A 295 4.02 -17.85 11.89
N ARG A 296 3.77 -16.55 11.85
CA ARG A 296 3.58 -15.84 10.58
C ARG A 296 4.95 -15.49 10.00
N THR A 297 5.14 -15.82 8.73
CA THR A 297 6.37 -15.55 7.99
C THR A 297 6.11 -14.58 6.85
N ILE A 298 6.92 -13.51 6.77
CA ILE A 298 6.82 -12.49 5.72
C ILE A 298 8.21 -12.31 5.13
N ALA A 299 8.36 -12.44 3.82
CA ALA A 299 9.62 -12.18 3.13
C ALA A 299 9.47 -11.10 2.06
N ILE A 300 10.49 -10.24 1.90
CA ILE A 300 10.60 -9.43 0.70
C ILE A 300 11.31 -10.22 -0.39
N VAL A 301 10.78 -10.15 -1.63
CA VAL A 301 11.37 -10.79 -2.81
C VAL A 301 11.28 -9.85 -4.01
N ASN A 302 12.38 -9.72 -4.73
CA ASN A 302 12.47 -8.89 -5.93
C ASN A 302 12.15 -9.66 -7.21
N LYS A 303 12.40 -10.99 -7.21
CA LYS A 303 12.17 -11.87 -8.35
C LYS A 303 10.74 -12.38 -8.33
N SER A 304 9.94 -12.00 -9.33
CA SER A 304 8.50 -12.34 -9.39
C SER A 304 8.20 -13.84 -9.49
N ASN A 305 9.13 -14.64 -10.03
CA ASN A 305 8.96 -16.09 -10.12
C ASN A 305 8.94 -16.81 -8.77
N TYR A 306 9.47 -16.20 -7.71
CA TYR A 306 9.42 -16.79 -6.37
C TYR A 306 8.02 -16.83 -5.76
N SER A 307 7.09 -16.01 -6.24
CA SER A 307 5.68 -16.09 -5.83
C SER A 307 5.07 -17.47 -6.10
N LEU A 308 5.56 -18.20 -7.09
CA LEU A 308 5.12 -19.57 -7.40
C LEU A 308 5.51 -20.57 -6.29
N LEU A 309 6.56 -20.30 -5.53
CA LEU A 309 7.07 -21.16 -4.47
C LEU A 309 6.41 -20.88 -3.11
N GLN A 310 5.71 -19.77 -2.96
CA GLN A 310 5.13 -19.31 -1.69
C GLN A 310 4.35 -20.41 -0.98
N LYS A 311 3.38 -21.02 -1.68
CA LYS A 311 2.54 -22.08 -1.10
C LYS A 311 3.32 -23.35 -0.78
N SER A 312 4.27 -23.74 -1.65
CA SER A 312 5.07 -24.95 -1.47
C SER A 312 6.04 -24.85 -0.30
N LEU A 313 6.46 -23.64 0.04
CA LEU A 313 7.40 -23.35 1.13
C LEU A 313 6.71 -22.86 2.40
N ASN A 314 5.37 -22.86 2.46
CA ASN A 314 4.58 -22.39 3.60
C ASN A 314 4.91 -20.97 4.06
N ILE A 315 5.25 -20.07 3.14
CA ILE A 315 5.48 -18.67 3.45
C ILE A 315 4.15 -17.93 3.39
N ASP A 316 3.74 -17.28 4.47
CA ASP A 316 2.44 -16.61 4.55
C ASP A 316 2.33 -15.43 3.60
N ASP A 317 3.35 -14.57 3.56
CA ASP A 317 3.36 -13.38 2.72
C ASP A 317 4.68 -13.20 1.97
N LEU A 318 4.60 -12.95 0.66
CA LEU A 318 5.72 -12.43 -0.13
C LEU A 318 5.41 -10.99 -0.57
N VAL A 319 6.30 -10.07 -0.26
CA VAL A 319 6.15 -8.65 -0.61
C VAL A 319 7.20 -8.28 -1.66
N ASN A 320 6.74 -7.72 -2.78
CA ASN A 320 7.64 -7.22 -3.82
C ASN A 320 7.86 -5.71 -3.66
N PRO A 321 9.06 -5.26 -3.26
CA PRO A 321 9.34 -3.83 -3.03
C PRO A 321 9.16 -2.96 -4.28
N ARG A 322 9.40 -3.52 -5.47
CA ARG A 322 9.23 -2.79 -6.73
C ARG A 322 7.76 -2.50 -7.00
N MET A 323 6.88 -3.48 -6.80
CA MET A 323 5.44 -3.32 -7.02
C MET A 323 4.86 -2.31 -6.01
N THR A 324 5.27 -2.35 -4.75
CA THR A 324 4.88 -1.36 -3.74
C THR A 324 5.26 0.07 -4.17
N THR A 325 6.47 0.24 -4.72
CA THR A 325 6.94 1.54 -5.22
C THR A 325 6.14 1.99 -6.45
N VAL A 326 5.89 1.09 -7.40
CA VAL A 326 5.10 1.38 -8.60
C VAL A 326 3.68 1.80 -8.22
N SER A 327 3.01 1.07 -7.34
CA SER A 327 1.68 1.43 -6.85
C SER A 327 1.67 2.84 -6.26
N ARG A 328 2.68 3.19 -5.46
CA ARG A 328 2.80 4.53 -4.87
C ARG A 328 3.00 5.63 -5.91
N ILE A 329 3.78 5.37 -6.97
CA ILE A 329 3.93 6.32 -8.09
C ILE A 329 2.59 6.50 -8.80
N MET A 330 1.89 5.40 -9.08
CA MET A 330 0.61 5.44 -9.79
C MET A 330 -0.47 6.24 -9.07
N GLU A 331 -0.50 6.25 -7.74
CA GLU A 331 -1.38 7.11 -6.94
C GLU A 331 -1.21 8.60 -7.28
N HIS A 332 -0.02 9.00 -7.72
CA HIS A 332 0.29 10.39 -8.07
C HIS A 332 0.17 10.70 -9.56
N VAL A 333 -0.07 9.71 -10.41
CA VAL A 333 -0.25 9.92 -11.87
C VAL A 333 -1.60 10.52 -12.19
N HIS A 334 -2.62 10.25 -11.37
CA HIS A 334 -3.96 10.80 -11.59
C HIS A 334 -4.00 12.31 -11.38
N LYS A 335 -4.75 13.02 -12.24
CA LYS A 335 -4.95 14.49 -12.20
C LYS A 335 -6.23 14.80 -11.42
N GLY A 336 -6.25 15.91 -10.68
CA GLY A 336 -7.47 16.48 -10.07
C GLY A 336 -7.56 16.35 -8.55
N THR A 337 -8.77 16.50 -8.01
CA THR A 337 -9.11 16.44 -6.57
C THR A 337 -9.13 15.02 -5.99
N ILE A 338 -8.64 14.05 -6.74
CA ILE A 338 -8.39 12.69 -6.26
C ILE A 338 -7.21 12.74 -5.29
N LYS A 339 -7.46 12.38 -4.03
CA LYS A 339 -6.45 12.41 -2.96
C LYS A 339 -5.64 11.13 -2.90
N THR A 340 -6.32 9.98 -3.03
CA THR A 340 -5.71 8.66 -2.90
C THR A 340 -6.32 7.70 -3.91
N VAL A 341 -5.49 6.87 -4.53
CA VAL A 341 -5.92 5.81 -5.45
C VAL A 341 -5.22 4.51 -5.06
N TYR A 342 -5.95 3.41 -5.07
CA TYR A 342 -5.42 2.07 -4.91
C TYR A 342 -5.93 1.18 -6.03
N SER A 343 -5.01 0.71 -6.85
CA SER A 343 -5.31 -0.09 -8.05
C SER A 343 -5.39 -1.58 -7.74
N LEU A 344 -6.38 -2.25 -8.30
CA LEU A 344 -6.58 -3.69 -8.25
C LEU A 344 -6.42 -4.30 -9.64
N LEU A 345 -5.98 -5.56 -9.71
CA LEU A 345 -5.91 -6.36 -10.94
C LEU A 345 -5.23 -5.60 -12.07
N ASP A 346 -3.95 -5.24 -11.85
CA ASP A 346 -3.13 -4.49 -12.81
C ASP A 346 -3.78 -3.17 -13.29
N GLY A 347 -4.61 -2.56 -12.43
CA GLY A 347 -5.27 -1.29 -12.69
C GLY A 347 -6.59 -1.38 -13.44
N GLU A 348 -7.23 -2.56 -13.52
CA GLU A 348 -8.56 -2.70 -14.11
C GLU A 348 -9.65 -2.05 -13.24
N TYR A 349 -9.48 -2.07 -11.90
CA TYR A 349 -10.37 -1.46 -10.92
C TYR A 349 -9.57 -0.57 -9.98
N GLU A 350 -10.18 0.49 -9.49
CA GLU A 350 -9.53 1.44 -8.60
C GLU A 350 -10.43 1.82 -7.43
N PHE A 351 -9.88 1.77 -6.21
CA PHE A 351 -10.42 2.47 -5.06
C PHE A 351 -9.92 3.91 -5.09
N ILE A 352 -10.84 4.84 -4.94
CA ILE A 352 -10.55 6.27 -5.10
C ILE A 352 -11.14 7.03 -3.93
N GLU A 353 -10.40 8.03 -3.47
CA GLU A 353 -10.83 9.02 -2.50
C GLU A 353 -11.04 10.35 -3.21
N ALA A 354 -12.27 10.86 -3.15
CA ALA A 354 -12.63 12.14 -3.74
C ALA A 354 -13.50 12.97 -2.83
N GLU A 355 -13.37 14.29 -2.93
CA GLU A 355 -14.12 15.26 -2.13
C GLU A 355 -15.34 15.79 -2.90
N ILE A 356 -16.48 15.92 -2.22
CA ILE A 356 -17.69 16.54 -2.78
C ILE A 356 -17.55 18.06 -2.74
N LEU A 357 -17.36 18.65 -3.91
CA LEU A 357 -17.23 20.10 -4.09
C LEU A 357 -18.60 20.76 -4.33
N GLU A 358 -18.67 22.09 -4.24
CA GLU A 358 -19.90 22.87 -4.53
C GLU A 358 -20.49 22.62 -5.92
N LYS A 359 -19.62 22.31 -6.90
CA LYS A 359 -20.03 22.07 -8.31
C LYS A 359 -20.32 20.59 -8.59
N SER A 360 -20.16 19.68 -7.61
CA SER A 360 -20.42 18.26 -7.80
C SER A 360 -21.88 17.98 -8.12
N GLU A 361 -22.14 17.10 -9.06
CA GLU A 361 -23.50 16.64 -9.39
C GLU A 361 -24.11 15.78 -8.28
N LEU A 362 -23.29 15.28 -7.36
CA LEU A 362 -23.70 14.49 -6.20
C LEU A 362 -24.23 15.33 -5.05
N LEU A 363 -23.90 16.63 -5.01
CA LEU A 363 -24.26 17.48 -3.89
C LEU A 363 -25.77 17.49 -3.67
N ASN A 364 -26.22 17.24 -2.43
CA ASN A 364 -27.62 17.14 -2.01
C ASN A 364 -28.44 16.04 -2.68
N LYS A 365 -27.79 15.08 -3.37
CA LYS A 365 -28.45 13.91 -3.93
C LYS A 365 -28.18 12.67 -3.06
N SER A 366 -29.14 11.75 -3.05
CA SER A 366 -28.92 10.44 -2.44
C SER A 366 -28.13 9.52 -3.38
N ILE A 367 -27.48 8.48 -2.85
CA ILE A 367 -26.74 7.53 -3.67
C ILE A 367 -27.63 6.91 -4.76
N LYS A 368 -28.89 6.59 -4.44
CA LYS A 368 -29.84 6.01 -5.44
C LYS A 368 -30.19 6.98 -6.56
N ASP A 369 -30.13 8.30 -6.31
CA ASP A 369 -30.49 9.36 -7.25
C ASP A 369 -29.24 10.01 -7.91
N SER A 370 -28.05 9.46 -7.68
CA SER A 370 -26.78 10.07 -8.08
C SER A 370 -26.31 9.75 -9.50
N ASN A 371 -27.05 8.96 -10.26
CA ASN A 371 -26.70 8.51 -11.62
C ASN A 371 -25.25 7.98 -11.76
N LEU A 372 -24.73 7.35 -10.71
CA LEU A 372 -23.40 6.74 -10.77
C LEU A 372 -23.40 5.61 -11.81
N PRO A 373 -22.35 5.49 -12.64
CA PRO A 373 -22.23 4.42 -13.62
C PRO A 373 -22.34 3.03 -13.00
N ASP A 374 -22.86 2.07 -13.75
CA ASP A 374 -22.74 0.67 -13.39
C ASP A 374 -21.26 0.34 -13.17
N HIS A 375 -20.95 -0.56 -12.24
CA HIS A 375 -19.57 -0.85 -11.83
C HIS A 375 -18.87 0.28 -11.06
N THR A 376 -19.64 1.19 -10.44
CA THR A 376 -19.18 2.12 -9.41
C THR A 376 -19.91 1.81 -8.10
N ARG A 377 -19.17 1.77 -6.98
CA ARG A 377 -19.75 1.49 -5.64
C ARG A 377 -19.14 2.39 -4.59
N ILE A 378 -20.00 3.08 -3.84
CA ILE A 378 -19.57 3.87 -2.69
C ILE A 378 -19.26 2.92 -1.52
N GLY A 379 -18.06 3.04 -0.97
CA GLY A 379 -17.59 2.25 0.16
C GLY A 379 -17.90 2.91 1.50
N ALA A 380 -17.38 4.10 1.71
CA ALA A 380 -17.54 4.88 2.92
C ALA A 380 -17.50 6.37 2.63
N VAL A 381 -18.01 7.17 3.58
CA VAL A 381 -17.97 8.64 3.53
C VAL A 381 -17.47 9.17 4.87
N LEU A 382 -16.39 9.94 4.82
CA LEU A 382 -15.94 10.72 5.99
C LEU A 382 -16.62 12.09 5.94
N ARG A 383 -17.44 12.39 6.97
CA ARG A 383 -18.12 13.66 7.16
C ARG A 383 -17.78 14.22 8.53
N LYS A 384 -17.20 15.44 8.59
CA LYS A 384 -16.85 16.13 9.84
C LYS A 384 -16.09 15.22 10.81
N GLY A 385 -15.13 14.45 10.31
CA GLY A 385 -14.30 13.54 11.09
C GLY A 385 -14.92 12.20 11.47
N LYS A 386 -16.20 11.95 11.14
CA LYS A 386 -16.90 10.69 11.41
C LYS A 386 -17.06 9.86 10.14
N VAL A 387 -16.71 8.59 10.22
CA VAL A 387 -16.91 7.64 9.12
C VAL A 387 -18.35 7.15 9.10
N ASN A 388 -18.97 7.22 7.93
CA ASN A 388 -20.29 6.69 7.64
C ASN A 388 -20.19 5.57 6.63
N ILE A 389 -20.85 4.45 6.87
CA ILE A 389 -21.04 3.37 5.91
C ILE A 389 -22.40 3.63 5.25
N PRO A 390 -22.42 4.22 4.04
CA PRO A 390 -23.66 4.76 3.49
C PRO A 390 -24.57 3.67 2.93
N ARG A 391 -25.87 3.92 3.05
CA ARG A 391 -26.92 3.15 2.35
C ARG A 391 -27.41 3.95 1.15
N SER A 392 -28.29 3.37 0.36
CA SER A 392 -28.80 3.97 -0.89
C SER A 392 -29.51 5.31 -0.71
N ASP A 393 -30.03 5.58 0.49
CA ASP A 393 -30.72 6.83 0.89
C ASP A 393 -29.78 7.90 1.49
N PHE A 394 -28.50 7.60 1.61
CA PHE A 394 -27.51 8.55 2.13
C PHE A 394 -27.37 9.75 1.17
N ILE A 395 -27.53 10.96 1.70
CA ILE A 395 -27.43 12.20 0.94
C ILE A 395 -26.03 12.81 1.12
N PHE A 396 -25.38 13.13 0.02
CA PHE A 396 -24.06 13.76 0.02
C PHE A 396 -24.16 15.24 0.41
N GLU A 397 -23.20 15.68 1.23
CA GLU A 397 -23.01 17.08 1.61
C GLU A 397 -21.68 17.61 1.04
N LYS A 398 -21.54 18.93 1.00
CA LYS A 398 -20.27 19.57 0.69
C LYS A 398 -19.19 19.14 1.68
N ASP A 399 -17.96 19.01 1.20
CA ASP A 399 -16.77 18.61 1.96
C ASP A 399 -16.82 17.15 2.48
N ASP A 400 -17.80 16.34 2.01
CA ASP A 400 -17.76 14.90 2.22
C ASP A 400 -16.56 14.30 1.47
N LEU A 401 -15.77 13.50 2.18
CA LEU A 401 -14.70 12.72 1.56
C LEU A 401 -15.21 11.30 1.29
N VAL A 402 -15.35 10.96 0.03
CA VAL A 402 -15.98 9.72 -0.43
C VAL A 402 -14.93 8.73 -0.88
N VAL A 403 -14.95 7.52 -0.33
CA VAL A 403 -14.16 6.38 -0.82
C VAL A 403 -15.07 5.48 -1.65
N PHE A 404 -14.72 5.26 -2.90
CA PHE A 404 -15.50 4.45 -3.83
C PHE A 404 -14.62 3.53 -4.68
N LEU A 405 -15.21 2.49 -5.22
CA LEU A 405 -14.61 1.56 -6.17
C LEU A 405 -15.22 1.81 -7.54
N ALA A 406 -14.40 1.92 -8.57
CA ALA A 406 -14.84 2.05 -9.96
C ALA A 406 -13.95 1.23 -10.92
N LYS A 407 -14.53 0.84 -12.06
CA LYS A 407 -13.76 0.29 -13.18
C LYS A 407 -12.98 1.42 -13.86
N ARG A 408 -11.71 1.19 -14.19
CA ARG A 408 -10.82 2.21 -14.75
C ARG A 408 -11.37 2.90 -16.00
N GLU A 409 -12.01 2.17 -16.89
CA GLU A 409 -12.61 2.72 -18.12
C GLU A 409 -13.74 3.73 -17.85
N LEU A 410 -14.35 3.72 -16.64
CA LEU A 410 -15.42 4.63 -16.23
C LEU A 410 -14.91 5.85 -15.44
N LEU A 411 -13.61 5.94 -15.17
CA LEU A 411 -13.08 6.99 -14.32
C LEU A 411 -13.37 8.39 -14.82
N GLN A 412 -13.23 8.64 -16.13
CA GLN A 412 -13.52 9.96 -16.71
C GLN A 412 -14.98 10.37 -16.48
N GLU A 413 -15.92 9.44 -16.62
CA GLU A 413 -17.33 9.68 -16.36
C GLU A 413 -17.58 9.96 -14.87
N VAL A 414 -17.00 9.15 -13.98
CA VAL A 414 -17.10 9.36 -12.53
C VAL A 414 -16.45 10.69 -12.12
N GLU A 415 -15.28 11.01 -12.64
CA GLU A 415 -14.61 12.30 -12.42
C GLU A 415 -15.52 13.48 -12.82
N SER A 416 -16.23 13.37 -13.93
CA SER A 416 -17.16 14.41 -14.37
C SER A 416 -18.32 14.61 -13.39
N ILE A 417 -18.87 13.53 -12.83
CA ILE A 417 -19.96 13.55 -11.84
C ILE A 417 -19.50 14.20 -10.53
N PHE A 418 -18.29 13.87 -10.09
CA PHE A 418 -17.69 14.54 -8.93
C PHE A 418 -17.25 15.96 -9.27
N ARG A 419 -17.20 16.33 -10.56
CA ARG A 419 -16.61 17.59 -11.09
C ARG A 419 -15.22 17.84 -10.53
N LEU A 420 -14.43 16.80 -10.55
CA LEU A 420 -13.02 16.85 -10.24
C LEU A 420 -12.37 17.67 -11.35
N SER A 421 -12.00 18.94 -11.07
CA SER A 421 -11.43 19.82 -12.09
C SER A 421 -10.22 19.18 -12.75
N SER A 422 -10.31 18.88 -14.03
CA SER A 422 -9.12 18.78 -14.87
C SER A 422 -8.54 20.20 -15.00
N ILE A 423 -7.45 20.49 -14.29
CA ILE A 423 -6.59 21.65 -14.54
C ILE A 423 -5.57 21.25 -15.59
#